data_d21677722ce18d011ef1d7891e3e1e3f
#
_entry.id   d21677722ce18d011ef1d7891e3e1e3f
#
_cell.length_a   1.000
_cell.length_b   1.000
_cell.length_c   1.000
_cell.angle_alpha   90.00
_cell.angle_beta   90.00
_cell.angle_gamma   90.00
#
_symmetry.space_group_name_H-M   'P 1'
#
loop_
_entity.id
_entity.type
_entity.pdbx_description
1 polymer ?
#
loop_
_entity_poly.entity_id
_entity_poly.type
_entity_poly.pdbx_seq_one_letter_code
_entity_poly.pdbx_strand_id
1 'polypeptide(L)'
;EVVAMADESGELSALAFAVPHDDRTRVKELLAVDGAAREAVLHEVEQLFPGEPITVVTPPDEAGGLLQRMGMMRIVDVPLLLSVVAQNYPSWQAVVRVTDPLLPGNEGIYRIGDGACRRSEGDKCDLDVDVAELALVLFGDSHLSSLLDLPAVRPYMSLMLD
;
A
#
# COMPACT_ATOMS: atom_id res chain seq x y z
N GLU A 1 13.41 19.68 -0.17
CA GLU A 1 14.38 19.67 -1.30
C GLU A 1 14.05 18.49 -2.23
N VAL A 2 14.26 18.73 -3.53
CA VAL A 2 14.17 17.69 -4.56
C VAL A 2 15.56 17.51 -5.17
N VAL A 3 16.04 16.27 -5.15
CA VAL A 3 17.29 15.86 -5.78
C VAL A 3 16.94 15.02 -7.00
N ALA A 4 17.38 15.43 -8.17
CA ALA A 4 17.19 14.70 -9.41
C ALA A 4 18.56 14.42 -10.05
N MET A 5 18.77 13.21 -10.50
CA MET A 5 20.00 12.78 -11.16
C MET A 5 19.70 12.31 -12.58
N ALA A 6 20.58 12.64 -13.49
CA ALA A 6 20.53 12.17 -14.87
C ALA A 6 21.70 11.24 -15.13
N ASP A 7 21.52 10.29 -16.05
CA ASP A 7 22.58 9.44 -16.56
C ASP A 7 23.47 10.17 -17.60
N GLU A 8 24.42 9.47 -18.17
CA GLU A 8 25.34 10.03 -19.18
C GLU A 8 24.62 10.49 -20.47
N SER A 9 23.42 9.97 -20.75
CA SER A 9 22.58 10.40 -21.89
C SER A 9 21.74 11.64 -21.59
N GLY A 10 21.67 12.06 -20.31
CA GLY A 10 20.84 13.15 -19.82
C GLY A 10 19.41 12.71 -19.48
N GLU A 11 19.13 11.40 -19.45
CA GLU A 11 17.85 10.87 -18.99
C GLU A 11 17.81 10.77 -17.47
N LEU A 12 16.64 10.98 -16.86
CA LEU A 12 16.45 10.90 -15.41
C LEU A 12 16.71 9.48 -14.92
N SER A 13 17.73 9.33 -14.08
CA SER A 13 18.13 8.03 -13.50
C SER A 13 17.65 7.84 -12.06
N ALA A 14 17.56 8.93 -11.29
CA ALA A 14 17.02 8.88 -9.91
C ALA A 14 16.38 10.21 -9.50
N LEU A 15 15.45 10.12 -8.55
CA LEU A 15 14.77 11.25 -7.92
C LEU A 15 14.57 10.95 -6.43
N ALA A 16 14.88 11.93 -5.58
CA ALA A 16 14.55 11.87 -4.15
C ALA A 16 13.86 13.16 -3.71
N PHE A 17 12.79 13.00 -2.91
CA PHE A 17 12.13 14.10 -2.23
C PHE A 17 12.44 14.04 -0.74
N ALA A 18 13.34 14.92 -0.27
CA ALA A 18 13.85 14.96 1.09
C ALA A 18 13.33 16.20 1.83
N VAL A 19 12.87 15.99 3.06
CA VAL A 19 12.38 17.05 3.95
C VAL A 19 12.99 16.91 5.33
N PRO A 20 13.34 18.04 6.00
CA PRO A 20 13.65 18.03 7.42
C PRO A 20 12.45 17.51 8.23
N HIS A 21 12.71 16.67 9.23
CA HIS A 21 11.68 16.11 10.10
C HIS A 21 12.26 15.84 11.49
N ASP A 22 11.94 16.71 12.44
CA ASP A 22 12.48 16.73 13.79
C ASP A 22 14.02 16.81 13.79
N ASP A 23 14.70 15.77 14.26
CA ASP A 23 16.16 15.64 14.41
C ASP A 23 16.83 14.89 13.24
N ARG A 24 16.12 14.72 12.11
CA ARG A 24 16.57 13.93 10.97
C ARG A 24 16.05 14.46 9.64
N THR A 25 16.63 14.01 8.56
CA THR A 25 16.10 14.20 7.22
C THR A 25 15.29 12.98 6.81
N ARG A 26 14.07 13.21 6.33
CA ARG A 26 13.19 12.16 5.82
C ARG A 26 13.08 12.22 4.31
N VAL A 27 13.52 11.18 3.63
CA VAL A 27 13.27 10.96 2.21
C VAL A 27 11.88 10.32 2.09
N LYS A 28 10.90 11.14 1.69
CA LYS A 28 9.50 10.72 1.56
C LYS A 28 9.25 9.89 0.32
N GLU A 29 9.99 10.16 -0.73
CA GLU A 29 9.88 9.49 -2.01
C GLU A 29 11.27 9.32 -2.62
N LEU A 30 11.56 8.13 -3.11
CA LEU A 30 12.80 7.79 -3.78
C LEU A 30 12.46 6.87 -4.96
N LEU A 31 12.79 7.32 -6.15
CA LEU A 31 12.68 6.57 -7.39
C LEU A 31 14.06 6.44 -8.00
N ALA A 32 14.43 5.27 -8.46
CA ALA A 32 15.70 5.03 -9.12
C ALA A 32 15.56 3.89 -10.14
N VAL A 33 16.25 3.97 -11.24
CA VAL A 33 16.24 2.94 -12.27
C VAL A 33 16.94 1.66 -11.83
N ASP A 34 17.91 1.79 -10.92
CA ASP A 34 18.66 0.66 -10.35
C ASP A 34 19.27 1.01 -8.97
N GLY A 35 19.98 0.04 -8.37
CA GLY A 35 20.62 0.21 -7.08
C GLY A 35 21.74 1.23 -7.07
N ALA A 36 22.51 1.36 -8.14
CA ALA A 36 23.60 2.33 -8.23
C ALA A 36 23.08 3.78 -8.28
N ALA A 37 22.04 4.01 -9.06
CA ALA A 37 21.35 5.30 -9.13
C ALA A 37 20.69 5.64 -7.77
N ARG A 38 20.15 4.62 -7.07
CA ARG A 38 19.60 4.79 -5.71
C ARG A 38 20.66 5.23 -4.71
N GLU A 39 21.81 4.55 -4.67
CA GLU A 39 22.91 4.93 -3.79
C GLU A 39 23.45 6.32 -4.10
N ALA A 40 23.58 6.65 -5.39
CA ALA A 40 24.06 7.95 -5.82
C ALA A 40 23.14 9.09 -5.37
N VAL A 41 21.81 8.97 -5.56
CA VAL A 41 20.87 10.02 -5.13
C VAL A 41 20.81 10.15 -3.61
N LEU A 42 20.95 9.06 -2.85
CA LEU A 42 21.04 9.13 -1.40
C LEU A 42 22.31 9.81 -0.94
N HIS A 43 23.44 9.58 -1.62
CA HIS A 43 24.67 10.29 -1.32
C HIS A 43 24.54 11.82 -1.54
N GLU A 44 23.85 12.26 -2.61
CA GLU A 44 23.57 13.68 -2.80
C GLU A 44 22.67 14.24 -1.69
N VAL A 45 21.68 13.47 -1.21
CA VAL A 45 20.88 13.88 -0.07
C VAL A 45 21.75 14.03 1.19
N GLU A 46 22.69 13.13 1.44
CA GLU A 46 23.65 13.23 2.57
C GLU A 46 24.50 14.50 2.48
N GLN A 47 24.92 14.89 1.29
CA GLN A 47 25.69 16.13 1.09
C GLN A 47 24.86 17.40 1.36
N LEU A 48 23.56 17.36 1.08
CA LEU A 48 22.67 18.47 1.36
C LEU A 48 22.31 18.62 2.84
N PHE A 49 22.32 17.53 3.61
CA PHE A 49 21.97 17.49 5.03
C PHE A 49 23.09 16.84 5.85
N PRO A 50 24.28 17.49 5.92
CA PRO A 50 25.47 16.89 6.49
C PRO A 50 25.32 16.65 8.00
N GLY A 51 25.58 15.41 8.42
CA GLY A 51 25.54 15.00 9.84
C GLY A 51 24.13 14.71 10.38
N GLU A 52 23.08 14.82 9.58
CA GLU A 52 21.74 14.42 9.98
C GLU A 52 21.50 12.93 9.68
N PRO A 53 20.84 12.19 10.56
CA PRO A 53 20.37 10.85 10.24
C PRO A 53 19.34 10.90 9.11
N ILE A 54 19.51 10.06 8.08
CA ILE A 54 18.58 9.98 6.96
C ILE A 54 17.64 8.78 7.14
N THR A 55 16.35 9.03 7.05
CA THR A 55 15.31 8.00 7.03
C THR A 55 14.66 7.96 5.67
N VAL A 56 14.66 6.80 5.03
CA VAL A 56 14.04 6.61 3.71
C VAL A 56 12.73 5.85 3.88
N VAL A 57 11.66 6.37 3.29
CA VAL A 57 10.38 5.64 3.19
C VAL A 57 10.48 4.70 2.01
N THR A 58 10.39 3.41 2.28
CA THR A 58 10.53 2.35 1.28
C THR A 58 9.29 1.46 1.22
N PRO A 59 9.07 0.72 0.14
CA PRO A 59 8.05 -0.33 0.09
C PRO A 59 8.25 -1.35 1.22
N PRO A 60 7.17 -1.98 1.72
CA PRO A 60 7.22 -2.87 2.88
C PRO A 60 7.97 -4.19 2.63
N ASP A 61 8.26 -4.52 1.39
CA ASP A 61 9.04 -5.69 0.97
C ASP A 61 10.56 -5.43 0.90
N GLU A 62 10.99 -4.20 1.11
CA GLU A 62 12.41 -3.87 1.17
C GLU A 62 13.04 -4.35 2.49
N ALA A 63 14.09 -5.17 2.38
CA ALA A 63 14.75 -5.78 3.54
C ALA A 63 15.45 -4.74 4.43
N GLY A 64 15.43 -4.97 5.75
CA GLY A 64 16.20 -4.17 6.72
C GLY A 64 15.48 -2.92 7.23
N GLY A 65 14.27 -2.64 6.75
CA GLY A 65 13.45 -1.53 7.23
C GLY A 65 12.67 -1.87 8.51
N LEU A 66 12.17 -0.82 9.17
CA LEU A 66 11.17 -0.94 10.24
C LEU A 66 9.79 -0.70 9.66
N LEU A 67 8.87 -1.64 9.86
CA LEU A 67 7.49 -1.47 9.44
C LEU A 67 6.83 -0.38 10.28
N GLN A 68 6.45 0.72 9.65
CA GLN A 68 5.79 1.84 10.28
C GLN A 68 4.37 1.99 9.72
N ARG A 69 3.38 2.11 10.60
CA ARG A 69 2.03 2.47 10.21
C ARG A 69 1.99 3.94 9.79
N MET A 70 1.74 4.20 8.50
CA MET A 70 1.81 5.54 7.92
C MET A 70 0.47 6.27 7.88
N GLY A 71 -0.64 5.59 8.17
CA GLY A 71 -1.95 6.20 8.11
C GLY A 71 -3.08 5.23 8.46
N MET A 72 -4.30 5.77 8.39
CA MET A 72 -5.53 5.00 8.51
C MET A 72 -6.25 5.00 7.16
N MET A 73 -6.77 3.86 6.77
CA MET A 73 -7.57 3.70 5.56
C MET A 73 -8.95 3.17 5.95
N ARG A 74 -9.99 3.72 5.32
CA ARG A 74 -11.35 3.23 5.42
C ARG A 74 -11.89 2.90 4.03
N ILE A 75 -12.49 1.75 3.90
CA ILE A 75 -13.24 1.39 2.69
C ILE A 75 -14.58 2.13 2.73
N VAL A 76 -14.85 2.96 1.73
CA VAL A 76 -16.09 3.74 1.62
C VAL A 76 -17.12 3.06 0.70
N ASP A 77 -16.69 2.19 -0.21
CA ASP A 77 -17.54 1.43 -1.13
C ASP A 77 -17.02 0.00 -1.23
N VAL A 78 -17.58 -0.88 -0.42
CA VAL A 78 -17.20 -2.31 -0.38
C VAL A 78 -17.54 -3.01 -1.70
N PRO A 79 -18.75 -2.87 -2.27
CA PRO A 79 -19.08 -3.48 -3.57
C PRO A 79 -18.11 -3.14 -4.68
N LEU A 80 -17.78 -1.85 -4.82
CA LEU A 80 -16.84 -1.39 -5.84
C LEU A 80 -15.45 -1.97 -5.62
N LEU A 81 -14.94 -1.89 -4.38
CA LEU A 81 -13.60 -2.41 -4.05
C LEU A 81 -13.50 -3.90 -4.33
N LEU A 82 -14.45 -4.70 -3.85
CA LEU A 82 -14.45 -6.16 -4.08
C LEU A 82 -14.59 -6.50 -5.57
N SER A 83 -15.29 -5.68 -6.34
CA SER A 83 -15.37 -5.85 -7.80
C SER A 83 -14.02 -5.61 -8.48
N VAL A 84 -13.28 -4.58 -8.06
CA VAL A 84 -11.92 -4.30 -8.56
C VAL A 84 -10.95 -5.42 -8.17
N VAL A 85 -11.02 -5.89 -6.92
CA VAL A 85 -10.20 -7.02 -6.45
C VAL A 85 -10.49 -8.27 -7.27
N ALA A 86 -11.78 -8.61 -7.48
CA ALA A 86 -12.17 -9.77 -8.27
C ALA A 86 -11.63 -9.71 -9.70
N GLN A 87 -11.70 -8.55 -10.35
CA GLN A 87 -11.18 -8.36 -11.71
C GLN A 87 -9.65 -8.56 -11.80
N ASN A 88 -8.92 -8.08 -10.80
CA ASN A 88 -7.45 -8.23 -10.77
C ASN A 88 -7.00 -9.65 -10.35
N TYR A 89 -7.85 -10.37 -9.62
CA TYR A 89 -7.60 -11.74 -9.13
C TYR A 89 -8.73 -12.68 -9.52
N PRO A 90 -8.91 -13.00 -10.81
CA PRO A 90 -10.06 -13.76 -11.30
C PRO A 90 -10.13 -15.20 -10.77
N SER A 91 -9.01 -15.76 -10.32
CA SER A 91 -8.96 -17.07 -9.67
C SER A 91 -9.43 -17.08 -8.21
N TRP A 92 -9.53 -15.90 -7.59
CA TRP A 92 -9.97 -15.82 -6.21
C TRP A 92 -11.47 -16.08 -6.08
N GLN A 93 -11.82 -17.01 -5.19
CA GLN A 93 -13.20 -17.39 -4.90
C GLN A 93 -13.43 -17.32 -3.41
N ALA A 94 -14.40 -16.52 -2.98
CA ALA A 94 -14.77 -16.38 -1.59
C ALA A 94 -16.22 -15.89 -1.43
N VAL A 95 -16.81 -16.19 -0.28
CA VAL A 95 -18.04 -15.57 0.19
C VAL A 95 -17.73 -14.80 1.46
N VAL A 96 -17.83 -13.49 1.39
CA VAL A 96 -17.45 -12.57 2.48
C VAL A 96 -18.69 -11.88 3.02
N ARG A 97 -18.94 -11.99 4.32
CA ARG A 97 -19.91 -11.15 5.03
C ARG A 97 -19.19 -9.92 5.56
N VAL A 98 -19.74 -8.74 5.28
CA VAL A 98 -19.21 -7.48 5.75
C VAL A 98 -20.24 -6.75 6.59
N THR A 99 -19.83 -6.25 7.76
CA THR A 99 -20.61 -5.33 8.59
C THR A 99 -19.96 -3.94 8.58
N ASP A 100 -20.77 -2.90 8.50
CA ASP A 100 -20.31 -1.51 8.53
C ASP A 100 -21.34 -0.64 9.27
N PRO A 101 -21.11 -0.35 10.57
CA PRO A 101 -22.06 0.41 11.37
C PRO A 101 -22.21 1.88 10.96
N LEU A 102 -21.30 2.41 10.11
CA LEU A 102 -21.34 3.80 9.66
C LEU A 102 -21.94 3.95 8.26
N LEU A 103 -21.74 2.96 7.38
CA LEU A 103 -22.21 2.97 6.00
C LEU A 103 -23.03 1.71 5.71
N PRO A 104 -24.34 1.73 6.00
CA PRO A 104 -25.20 0.54 5.80
C PRO A 104 -25.21 0.01 4.36
N GLY A 105 -24.87 0.85 3.37
CA GLY A 105 -24.69 0.45 1.97
C GLY A 105 -23.58 -0.58 1.75
N ASN A 106 -22.62 -0.66 2.66
CA ASN A 106 -21.53 -1.63 2.63
C ASN A 106 -21.89 -2.98 3.27
N GLU A 107 -22.92 -3.02 4.11
CA GLU A 107 -23.32 -4.25 4.78
C GLU A 107 -23.88 -5.26 3.78
N GLY A 108 -23.47 -6.50 3.92
CA GLY A 108 -24.02 -7.59 3.10
C GLY A 108 -23.08 -8.77 2.96
N ILE A 109 -23.57 -9.76 2.21
CA ILE A 109 -22.81 -10.93 1.82
C ILE A 109 -22.40 -10.75 0.37
N TYR A 110 -21.12 -10.91 0.10
CA TYR A 110 -20.52 -10.73 -1.21
C TYR A 110 -19.91 -12.04 -1.68
N ARG A 111 -20.37 -12.53 -2.82
CA ARG A 111 -19.76 -13.67 -3.51
C ARG A 111 -18.78 -13.15 -4.55
N ILE A 112 -17.53 -13.56 -4.41
CA ILE A 112 -16.42 -13.23 -5.29
C ILE A 112 -16.05 -14.50 -6.05
N GLY A 113 -15.86 -14.38 -7.35
CA GLY A 113 -15.44 -15.49 -8.20
C GLY A 113 -15.56 -15.12 -9.68
N ASP A 114 -14.77 -15.82 -10.52
CA ASP A 114 -14.75 -15.66 -11.98
C ASP A 114 -14.56 -14.19 -12.43
N GLY A 115 -13.73 -13.44 -11.71
CA GLY A 115 -13.46 -12.03 -11.99
C GLY A 115 -14.61 -11.06 -11.67
N ALA A 116 -15.60 -11.48 -10.88
CA ALA A 116 -16.76 -10.68 -10.53
C ALA A 116 -17.08 -10.74 -9.03
N CYS A 117 -17.68 -9.66 -8.52
CA CYS A 117 -18.27 -9.61 -7.20
C CYS A 117 -19.77 -9.36 -7.30
N ARG A 118 -20.58 -10.07 -6.55
CA ARG A 118 -22.04 -9.92 -6.52
C ARG A 118 -22.55 -10.01 -5.09
N ARG A 119 -23.53 -9.19 -4.73
CA ARG A 119 -24.28 -9.42 -3.50
C ARG A 119 -25.00 -10.76 -3.57
N SER A 120 -25.00 -11.46 -2.46
CA SER A 120 -25.60 -12.78 -2.30
C SER A 120 -26.54 -12.76 -1.10
N GLU A 121 -27.54 -13.62 -1.14
CA GLU A 121 -28.40 -13.92 0.01
C GLU A 121 -27.99 -15.29 0.54
N GLY A 122 -27.89 -15.44 1.85
CA GLY A 122 -27.54 -16.71 2.50
C GLY A 122 -26.79 -16.52 3.81
N ASP A 123 -26.66 -17.59 4.57
CA ASP A 123 -26.03 -17.55 5.91
C ASP A 123 -24.59 -18.07 5.91
N LYS A 124 -24.13 -18.75 4.87
CA LYS A 124 -22.79 -19.32 4.80
C LYS A 124 -21.83 -18.30 4.18
N CYS A 125 -20.77 -18.00 4.90
CA CYS A 125 -19.65 -17.21 4.42
C CYS A 125 -18.33 -17.90 4.81
N ASP A 126 -17.30 -17.66 4.00
CA ASP A 126 -15.94 -18.12 4.25
C ASP A 126 -15.24 -17.16 5.23
N LEU A 127 -15.65 -15.89 5.19
CA LEU A 127 -15.12 -14.82 6.03
C LEU A 127 -16.28 -13.94 6.53
N ASP A 128 -16.31 -13.68 7.85
CA ASP A 128 -17.27 -12.76 8.49
C ASP A 128 -16.47 -11.69 9.23
N VAL A 129 -16.52 -10.45 8.74
CA VAL A 129 -15.64 -9.36 9.17
C VAL A 129 -16.37 -8.03 9.20
N ASP A 130 -15.87 -7.10 10.00
CA ASP A 130 -16.22 -5.71 9.84
C ASP A 130 -15.40 -5.03 8.72
N VAL A 131 -15.79 -3.81 8.35
CA VAL A 131 -15.13 -3.07 7.27
C VAL A 131 -13.66 -2.74 7.58
N ALA A 132 -13.28 -2.60 8.85
CA ALA A 132 -11.90 -2.35 9.25
C ALA A 132 -11.04 -3.61 9.13
N GLU A 133 -11.57 -4.76 9.55
CA GLU A 133 -10.93 -6.06 9.35
C GLU A 133 -10.80 -6.39 7.86
N LEU A 134 -11.83 -6.08 7.05
CA LEU A 134 -11.75 -6.24 5.60
C LEU A 134 -10.60 -5.39 5.00
N ALA A 135 -10.44 -4.15 5.48
CA ALA A 135 -9.32 -3.30 5.04
C ALA A 135 -7.97 -3.91 5.42
N LEU A 136 -7.84 -4.49 6.62
CA LEU A 136 -6.62 -5.18 7.05
C LEU A 136 -6.36 -6.45 6.23
N VAL A 137 -7.40 -7.20 5.87
CA VAL A 137 -7.30 -8.39 5.02
C VAL A 137 -6.81 -8.05 3.62
N LEU A 138 -7.35 -7.00 3.02
CA LEU A 138 -7.04 -6.64 1.62
C LEU A 138 -5.73 -5.84 1.49
N PHE A 139 -5.40 -5.00 2.47
CA PHE A 139 -4.31 -4.02 2.34
C PHE A 139 -3.29 -4.08 3.48
N GLY A 140 -3.56 -4.85 4.52
CA GLY A 140 -2.75 -4.92 5.72
C GLY A 140 -2.00 -6.24 5.86
N ASP A 141 -1.43 -6.40 7.04
CA ASP A 141 -0.73 -7.60 7.47
C ASP A 141 -1.65 -8.39 8.42
N SER A 142 -2.74 -8.91 7.86
CA SER A 142 -3.71 -9.71 8.60
C SER A 142 -3.39 -11.20 8.47
N HIS A 143 -3.45 -11.94 9.59
CA HIS A 143 -3.39 -13.40 9.56
C HIS A 143 -4.54 -14.02 8.72
N LEU A 144 -5.63 -13.29 8.52
CA LEU A 144 -6.76 -13.71 7.67
C LEU A 144 -6.42 -13.65 6.18
N SER A 145 -5.45 -12.82 5.76
CA SER A 145 -5.02 -12.74 4.36
C SER A 145 -4.47 -14.06 3.85
N SER A 146 -3.80 -14.84 4.72
CA SER A 146 -3.29 -16.16 4.39
C SER A 146 -4.40 -17.22 4.22
N LEU A 147 -5.56 -17.03 4.86
CA LEU A 147 -6.69 -17.95 4.75
C LEU A 147 -7.43 -17.80 3.41
N LEU A 148 -7.29 -16.65 2.77
CA LEU A 148 -7.99 -16.34 1.52
C LEU A 148 -7.13 -16.58 0.28
N ASP A 149 -5.88 -17.04 0.46
CA ASP A 149 -4.91 -17.22 -0.63
C ASP A 149 -4.80 -15.97 -1.54
N LEU A 150 -5.01 -14.80 -0.94
CA LEU A 150 -4.89 -13.55 -1.63
C LEU A 150 -3.40 -13.24 -1.83
N PRO A 151 -3.00 -12.95 -3.05
CA PRO A 151 -1.68 -12.38 -3.26
C PRO A 151 -1.61 -11.08 -2.45
N ALA A 152 -0.48 -10.85 -1.78
CA ALA A 152 -0.26 -9.64 -0.99
C ALA A 152 -0.28 -8.42 -1.91
N VAL A 153 -1.48 -7.88 -2.17
CA VAL A 153 -1.65 -6.59 -2.82
C VAL A 153 -1.36 -5.54 -1.77
N ARG A 154 -0.17 -5.01 -1.81
CA ARG A 154 0.19 -3.89 -0.97
C ARG A 154 0.14 -2.64 -1.85
N PRO A 155 -0.93 -1.85 -1.79
CA PRO A 155 -0.94 -0.58 -2.49
C PRO A 155 0.16 0.28 -1.88
N TYR A 156 1.16 0.62 -2.69
CA TYR A 156 2.08 1.69 -2.34
C TYR A 156 1.29 2.99 -2.37
N MET A 157 0.99 3.53 -1.21
CA MET A 157 0.47 4.89 -1.11
C MET A 157 1.64 5.80 -0.77
N SER A 158 2.12 6.55 -1.74
CA SER A 158 2.88 7.76 -1.49
C SER A 158 1.93 8.77 -0.87
N LEU A 159 1.96 8.90 0.45
CA LEU A 159 1.24 9.97 1.14
C LEU A 159 2.11 11.22 1.06
N MET A 160 1.89 12.04 0.03
CA MET A 160 2.27 13.42 0.10
C MET A 160 1.32 14.09 1.11
N LEU A 161 1.72 14.09 2.37
CA LEU A 161 1.10 14.93 3.38
C LEU A 161 1.85 16.28 3.37
N ASP A 162 1.12 17.32 3.06
CA ASP A 162 1.54 18.72 3.21
C ASP A 162 1.85 19.04 4.68
#